data_bc1c72ec5f532e2613dbca1cc3efde00
#
_entry.id   bc1c72ec5f532e2613dbca1cc3efde00
#
_cell.length_a   1.000
_cell.length_b   1.000
_cell.length_c   1.000
_cell.angle_alpha   90.00
_cell.angle_beta   90.00
_cell.angle_gamma   90.00
#
_symmetry.space_group_name_H-M   'P 1'
#
loop_
_entity.id
_entity.type
_entity.pdbx_description
1 polymer ?
#
loop_
_entity_poly.entity_id
_entity_poly.type
_entity_poly.pdbx_seq_one_letter_code
_entity_poly.pdbx_strand_id
1 'polypeptide(L)'
;MIPKEKWKQYGLPNMEVKGIVIHNTNNQRASAADLEKWMIENNTSQGTHFIVDHNEVRQVMPLDWSVWNTGGGMDFGNLHCISIEICSNPNNRLYLQGQLKAIDLIESLMHEFNLTKYDIYFHRDFNNNVNCPSQILSMYGNKKNFLSMIKEKR
;
A
#
# COMPACT_ATOMS: atom_id res chain seq x y z
N MET A 1 2.63 2.68 -14.77
CA MET A 1 1.79 3.73 -14.13
C MET A 1 0.44 3.79 -14.84
N ILE A 2 -0.63 3.96 -14.10
CA ILE A 2 -1.98 4.12 -14.64
C ILE A 2 -2.04 5.34 -15.56
N PRO A 3 -2.66 5.26 -16.76
CA PRO A 3 -2.82 6.37 -17.67
C PRO A 3 -3.56 7.56 -17.02
N LYS A 4 -3.10 8.78 -17.29
CA LYS A 4 -3.59 10.02 -16.64
C LYS A 4 -5.11 10.23 -16.77
N GLU A 5 -5.68 9.84 -17.91
CA GLU A 5 -7.11 9.93 -18.17
C GLU A 5 -7.97 9.07 -17.23
N LYS A 6 -7.35 8.08 -16.56
CA LYS A 6 -8.02 7.20 -15.58
C LYS A 6 -7.85 7.65 -14.13
N TRP A 7 -6.99 8.61 -13.81
CA TRP A 7 -6.69 8.97 -12.41
C TRP A 7 -7.93 9.38 -11.61
N LYS A 8 -8.86 10.13 -12.22
CA LYS A 8 -10.12 10.54 -11.57
C LYS A 8 -11.01 9.38 -11.16
N GLN A 9 -10.83 8.21 -11.75
CA GLN A 9 -11.53 6.98 -11.36
C GLN A 9 -11.02 6.47 -10.01
N TYR A 10 -9.74 6.68 -9.72
CA TYR A 10 -9.06 6.13 -8.55
C TYR A 10 -9.00 7.10 -7.37
N GLY A 11 -9.15 8.39 -7.57
CA GLY A 11 -9.04 9.35 -6.48
C GLY A 11 -9.20 10.81 -6.90
N LEU A 12 -8.71 11.70 -6.04
CA LEU A 12 -8.80 13.16 -6.16
C LEU A 12 -7.40 13.79 -6.24
N PRO A 13 -7.22 14.88 -6.98
CA PRO A 13 -5.96 15.62 -7.03
C PRO A 13 -5.69 16.40 -5.74
N ASN A 14 -4.44 16.88 -5.62
CA ASN A 14 -3.95 17.74 -4.54
C ASN A 14 -3.93 17.03 -3.17
N MET A 15 -3.54 15.75 -3.13
CA MET A 15 -3.34 15.04 -1.88
C MET A 15 -2.17 15.66 -1.10
N GLU A 16 -2.41 16.00 0.15
CA GLU A 16 -1.38 16.28 1.15
C GLU A 16 -1.06 14.99 1.90
N VAL A 17 0.16 14.49 1.75
CA VAL A 17 0.57 13.23 2.38
C VAL A 17 0.77 13.40 3.88
N LYS A 18 0.05 12.60 4.69
CA LYS A 18 0.10 12.60 6.16
C LYS A 18 0.25 11.19 6.75
N GLY A 19 0.33 10.17 5.91
CA GLY A 19 0.49 8.80 6.39
C GLY A 19 0.68 7.79 5.26
N ILE A 20 0.82 6.54 5.65
CA ILE A 20 0.97 5.39 4.76
C ILE A 20 -0.01 4.30 5.17
N VAL A 21 -0.77 3.74 4.23
CA VAL A 21 -1.65 2.57 4.47
C VAL A 21 -1.04 1.35 3.81
N ILE A 22 -0.90 0.27 4.58
CA ILE A 22 -0.35 -1.00 4.12
C ILE A 22 -1.48 -1.99 3.88
N HIS A 23 -1.41 -2.64 2.71
CA HIS A 23 -2.32 -3.71 2.30
C HIS A 23 -1.56 -4.97 1.91
N ASN A 24 -2.27 -6.09 1.89
CA ASN A 24 -1.88 -7.28 1.15
C ASN A 24 -2.91 -7.57 0.06
N THR A 25 -2.44 -7.95 -1.11
CA THR A 25 -3.33 -8.49 -2.13
C THR A 25 -3.94 -9.82 -1.64
N ASN A 26 -5.21 -10.06 -1.92
CA ASN A 26 -5.84 -11.36 -1.63
C ASN A 26 -5.52 -12.41 -2.71
N ASN A 27 -4.76 -12.04 -3.74
CA ASN A 27 -4.35 -12.92 -4.82
C ASN A 27 -2.90 -13.35 -4.63
N GLN A 28 -2.69 -14.61 -4.22
CA GLN A 28 -1.36 -15.16 -3.96
C GLN A 28 -0.55 -15.49 -5.24
N ARG A 29 -1.11 -15.29 -6.42
CA ARG A 29 -0.47 -15.62 -7.70
C ARG A 29 -0.15 -14.42 -8.57
N ALA A 30 -0.73 -13.26 -8.28
CA ALA A 30 -0.50 -12.05 -9.06
C ALA A 30 0.82 -11.38 -8.65
N SER A 31 1.64 -11.05 -9.65
CA SER A 31 2.78 -10.17 -9.49
C SER A 31 2.37 -8.69 -9.42
N ALA A 32 3.31 -7.81 -9.10
CA ALA A 32 3.08 -6.37 -9.15
C ALA A 32 2.69 -5.90 -10.57
N ALA A 33 3.30 -6.48 -11.59
CA ALA A 33 2.98 -6.20 -12.99
C ALA A 33 1.56 -6.65 -13.37
N ASP A 34 1.14 -7.84 -12.90
CA ASP A 34 -0.21 -8.36 -13.17
C ASP A 34 -1.29 -7.48 -12.54
N LEU A 35 -1.04 -7.00 -11.31
CA LEU A 35 -1.99 -6.14 -10.62
C LEU A 35 -2.08 -4.75 -11.27
N GLU A 36 -0.96 -4.15 -11.65
CA GLU A 36 -0.97 -2.90 -12.42
C GLU A 36 -1.75 -3.06 -13.73
N LYS A 37 -1.49 -4.12 -14.49
CA LYS A 37 -2.20 -4.43 -15.73
C LYS A 37 -3.71 -4.57 -15.47
N TRP A 38 -4.07 -5.32 -14.44
CA TRP A 38 -5.48 -5.50 -14.06
C TRP A 38 -6.16 -4.17 -13.72
N MET A 39 -5.49 -3.27 -12.99
CA MET A 39 -6.01 -1.93 -12.68
C MET A 39 -6.22 -1.11 -13.96
N ILE A 40 -5.31 -1.20 -14.94
CA ILE A 40 -5.43 -0.46 -16.21
C ILE A 40 -6.60 -1.00 -17.05
N GLU A 41 -6.80 -2.31 -17.08
CA GLU A 41 -7.77 -2.98 -17.96
C GLU A 41 -9.19 -3.04 -17.39
N ASN A 42 -9.35 -2.94 -16.07
CA ASN A 42 -10.65 -3.09 -15.42
C ASN A 42 -11.19 -1.74 -14.92
N ASN A 43 -12.52 -1.62 -14.94
CA ASN A 43 -13.23 -0.44 -14.43
C ASN A 43 -13.45 -0.57 -12.91
N THR A 44 -12.36 -0.60 -12.15
CA THR A 44 -12.41 -0.53 -10.70
C THR A 44 -12.12 0.87 -10.21
N SER A 45 -12.77 1.30 -9.13
CA SER A 45 -12.42 2.55 -8.44
C SER A 45 -11.39 2.35 -7.34
N GLN A 46 -11.15 1.10 -6.92
CA GLN A 46 -10.15 0.82 -5.89
C GLN A 46 -8.75 0.88 -6.48
N GLY A 47 -7.86 1.61 -5.81
CA GLY A 47 -6.51 1.86 -6.28
C GLY A 47 -5.46 1.80 -5.18
N THR A 48 -4.22 1.95 -5.61
CA THR A 48 -3.06 2.07 -4.74
C THR A 48 -2.03 2.98 -5.39
N HIS A 49 -1.08 3.51 -4.61
CA HIS A 49 0.04 4.27 -5.16
C HIS A 49 1.19 3.37 -5.58
N PHE A 50 1.47 2.36 -4.76
CA PHE A 50 2.54 1.40 -5.01
C PHE A 50 2.05 -0.03 -4.94
N ILE A 51 2.65 -0.87 -5.78
CA ILE A 51 2.51 -2.32 -5.72
C ILE A 51 3.90 -2.90 -5.60
N VAL A 52 4.09 -3.79 -4.64
CA VAL A 52 5.40 -4.36 -4.30
C VAL A 52 5.33 -5.89 -4.30
N ASP A 53 6.24 -6.53 -5.01
CA ASP A 53 6.47 -7.97 -4.92
C ASP A 53 7.95 -8.29 -4.69
N HIS A 54 8.32 -9.57 -4.73
CA HIS A 54 9.70 -10.00 -4.52
C HIS A 54 10.68 -9.55 -5.63
N ASN A 55 10.17 -9.19 -6.81
CA ASN A 55 10.98 -8.74 -7.94
C ASN A 55 11.13 -7.23 -7.98
N GLU A 56 10.03 -6.49 -7.76
CA GLU A 56 9.98 -5.06 -8.06
C GLU A 56 9.07 -4.26 -7.15
N VAL A 57 9.28 -2.94 -7.19
CA VAL A 57 8.39 -1.90 -6.66
C VAL A 57 7.86 -1.12 -7.86
N ARG A 58 6.54 -1.04 -7.99
CA ARG A 58 5.88 -0.26 -9.05
C ARG A 58 5.11 0.90 -8.45
N GLN A 59 5.43 2.13 -8.87
CA GLN A 59 4.54 3.25 -8.62
C GLN A 59 3.49 3.30 -9.73
N VAL A 60 2.22 3.25 -9.36
CA VAL A 60 1.08 3.17 -10.30
C VAL A 60 0.20 4.42 -10.30
N MET A 61 0.24 5.21 -9.21
CA MET A 61 -0.42 6.52 -9.12
C MET A 61 0.57 7.59 -8.64
N PRO A 62 0.41 8.86 -9.04
CA PRO A 62 1.22 9.96 -8.52
C PRO A 62 0.85 10.27 -7.06
N LEU A 63 1.83 10.78 -6.29
CA LEU A 63 1.68 11.00 -4.85
C LEU A 63 0.89 12.25 -4.48
N ASP A 64 0.64 13.14 -5.44
CA ASP A 64 -0.23 14.30 -5.29
C ASP A 64 -1.71 14.01 -5.60
N TRP A 65 -2.04 12.72 -5.85
CA TRP A 65 -3.41 12.22 -6.00
C TRP A 65 -3.73 11.28 -4.85
N SER A 66 -4.92 11.40 -4.28
CA SER A 66 -5.46 10.40 -3.35
C SER A 66 -5.85 9.12 -4.10
N VAL A 67 -6.07 8.02 -3.35
CA VAL A 67 -6.61 6.78 -3.93
C VAL A 67 -7.67 6.17 -3.03
N TRP A 68 -8.70 5.59 -3.63
CA TRP A 68 -9.74 4.86 -2.90
C TRP A 68 -9.22 3.49 -2.53
N ASN A 69 -8.86 3.27 -1.25
CA ASN A 69 -8.19 2.03 -0.81
C ASN A 69 -8.72 1.47 0.52
N THR A 70 -9.40 2.27 1.34
CA THR A 70 -9.84 1.85 2.68
C THR A 70 -11.30 1.42 2.76
N GLY A 71 -12.10 1.72 1.72
CA GLY A 71 -13.54 1.45 1.69
C GLY A 71 -14.39 2.46 2.50
N GLY A 72 -13.78 3.41 3.19
CA GLY A 72 -14.43 4.39 4.07
C GLY A 72 -14.88 5.69 3.37
N GLY A 73 -14.85 5.76 2.04
CA GLY A 73 -15.21 6.98 1.30
C GLY A 73 -14.20 8.12 1.51
N MET A 74 -14.63 9.25 2.06
CA MET A 74 -13.78 10.44 2.30
C MET A 74 -13.02 10.37 3.64
N ASP A 75 -12.52 9.20 4.02
CA ASP A 75 -11.74 9.03 5.24
C ASP A 75 -10.28 9.50 5.10
N PHE A 76 -9.58 9.56 6.23
CA PHE A 76 -8.18 9.99 6.30
C PHE A 76 -7.25 9.09 5.45
N GLY A 77 -7.49 7.77 5.47
CA GLY A 77 -6.67 6.80 4.73
C GLY A 77 -6.75 7.00 3.22
N ASN A 78 -7.96 7.29 2.70
CA ASN A 78 -8.17 7.58 1.29
C ASN A 78 -7.63 8.95 0.88
N LEU A 79 -7.80 9.98 1.71
CA LEU A 79 -7.52 11.36 1.33
C LEU A 79 -6.09 11.81 1.61
N HIS A 80 -5.39 11.17 2.58
CA HIS A 80 -4.11 11.68 3.07
C HIS A 80 -3.01 10.63 3.18
N CYS A 81 -3.28 9.37 2.83
CA CYS A 81 -2.27 8.33 2.96
C CYS A 81 -1.80 7.78 1.61
N ILE A 82 -0.49 7.58 1.51
CA ILE A 82 0.09 6.78 0.44
C ILE A 82 -0.30 5.31 0.68
N SER A 83 -0.94 4.69 -0.30
CA SER A 83 -1.35 3.28 -0.24
C SER A 83 -0.28 2.39 -0.86
N ILE A 84 0.10 1.31 -0.17
CA ILE A 84 1.07 0.32 -0.62
C ILE A 84 0.43 -1.08 -0.57
N GLU A 85 0.29 -1.71 -1.72
CA GLU A 85 -0.11 -3.11 -1.85
C GLU A 85 1.11 -4.01 -1.90
N ILE A 86 1.26 -4.90 -0.91
CA ILE A 86 2.28 -5.94 -0.91
C ILE A 86 1.66 -7.21 -1.44
N CYS A 87 2.17 -7.70 -2.58
CA CYS A 87 1.66 -8.91 -3.22
C CYS A 87 1.81 -10.11 -2.28
N SER A 88 0.70 -10.76 -1.98
CA SER A 88 0.68 -12.00 -1.23
C SER A 88 1.38 -13.12 -2.02
N ASN A 89 2.06 -14.01 -1.33
CA ASN A 89 2.75 -15.14 -1.96
C ASN A 89 2.69 -16.37 -1.04
N PRO A 90 2.32 -17.56 -1.56
CA PRO A 90 2.31 -18.79 -0.77
C PRO A 90 3.71 -19.25 -0.36
N ASN A 91 4.75 -18.83 -1.08
CA ASN A 91 6.14 -19.03 -0.70
C ASN A 91 6.57 -17.92 0.26
N ASN A 92 6.68 -18.24 1.55
CA ASN A 92 7.05 -17.29 2.60
C ASN A 92 8.40 -16.60 2.35
N ARG A 93 9.37 -17.25 1.70
CA ARG A 93 10.67 -16.65 1.38
C ARG A 93 10.50 -15.52 0.34
N LEU A 94 9.73 -15.76 -0.72
CA LEU A 94 9.45 -14.75 -1.74
C LEU A 94 8.60 -13.61 -1.15
N TYR A 95 7.60 -13.95 -0.35
CA TYR A 95 6.81 -12.94 0.34
C TYR A 95 7.67 -12.04 1.25
N LEU A 96 8.59 -12.63 2.02
CA LEU A 96 9.52 -11.86 2.86
C LEU A 96 10.42 -10.94 2.03
N GLN A 97 10.88 -11.36 0.86
CA GLN A 97 11.64 -10.50 -0.05
C GLN A 97 10.82 -9.29 -0.51
N GLY A 98 9.55 -9.48 -0.88
CA GLY A 98 8.62 -8.39 -1.20
C GLY A 98 8.40 -7.45 -0.01
N GLN A 99 8.21 -8.00 1.19
CA GLN A 99 8.08 -7.22 2.42
C GLN A 99 9.31 -6.34 2.70
N LEU A 100 10.53 -6.87 2.53
CA LEU A 100 11.75 -6.09 2.75
C LEU A 100 11.85 -4.92 1.77
N LYS A 101 11.49 -5.12 0.50
CA LYS A 101 11.38 -4.02 -0.48
C LYS A 101 10.33 -2.99 -0.08
N ALA A 102 9.19 -3.44 0.45
CA ALA A 102 8.15 -2.53 0.95
C ALA A 102 8.63 -1.73 2.18
N ILE A 103 9.41 -2.34 3.07
CA ILE A 103 10.01 -1.65 4.22
C ILE A 103 11.01 -0.57 3.74
N ASP A 104 11.88 -0.88 2.79
CA ASP A 104 12.81 0.10 2.21
C ASP A 104 12.05 1.29 1.57
N LEU A 105 10.95 0.99 0.86
CA LEU A 105 10.07 2.02 0.30
C LEU A 105 9.42 2.86 1.41
N ILE A 106 8.86 2.24 2.44
CA ILE A 106 8.23 2.92 3.58
C ILE A 106 9.23 3.85 4.26
N GLU A 107 10.46 3.38 4.54
CA GLU A 107 11.52 4.19 5.16
C GLU A 107 11.89 5.40 4.29
N SER A 108 11.91 5.24 2.97
CA SER A 108 12.17 6.33 2.03
C SER A 108 11.04 7.37 2.02
N LEU A 109 9.78 6.91 1.98
CA LEU A 109 8.60 7.79 2.03
C LEU A 109 8.47 8.50 3.39
N MET A 110 8.78 7.82 4.51
CA MET A 110 8.81 8.46 5.83
C MET A 110 9.81 9.62 5.86
N HIS A 111 10.98 9.44 5.27
CA HIS A 111 11.98 10.51 5.18
C HIS A 111 11.52 11.64 4.27
N GLU A 112 10.98 11.34 3.09
CA GLU A 112 10.54 12.32 2.10
C GLU A 112 9.40 13.21 2.63
N PHE A 113 8.43 12.61 3.32
CA PHE A 113 7.23 13.30 3.82
C PHE A 113 7.29 13.62 5.32
N ASN A 114 8.46 13.46 5.97
CA ASN A 114 8.65 13.70 7.40
C ASN A 114 7.64 12.95 8.28
N LEU A 115 7.38 11.67 7.95
CA LEU A 115 6.48 10.79 8.68
C LEU A 115 7.24 9.97 9.73
N THR A 116 6.50 9.49 10.73
CA THR A 116 6.97 8.60 11.80
C THR A 116 6.28 7.24 11.70
N LYS A 117 6.67 6.27 12.53
CA LYS A 117 5.96 4.98 12.62
C LYS A 117 4.50 5.11 13.08
N TYR A 118 4.15 6.21 13.74
CA TYR A 118 2.77 6.49 14.17
C TYR A 118 1.86 6.87 13.00
N ASP A 119 2.44 7.27 11.86
CA ASP A 119 1.73 7.65 10.64
C ASP A 119 1.58 6.46 9.68
N ILE A 120 1.93 5.23 10.12
CA ILE A 120 1.74 4.01 9.35
C ILE A 120 0.50 3.28 9.85
N TYR A 121 -0.39 3.01 8.93
CA TYR A 121 -1.68 2.38 9.15
C TYR A 121 -1.78 1.05 8.40
N PHE A 122 -2.59 0.15 8.92
CA PHE A 122 -3.09 -1.00 8.20
C PHE A 122 -4.50 -0.70 7.69
N HIS A 123 -4.93 -1.32 6.60
CA HIS A 123 -6.29 -1.16 6.09
C HIS A 123 -7.34 -1.39 7.19
N ARG A 124 -7.15 -2.41 8.02
CA ARG A 124 -8.05 -2.71 9.16
C ARG A 124 -8.17 -1.59 10.21
N ASP A 125 -7.25 -0.64 10.24
CA ASP A 125 -7.34 0.52 11.16
C ASP A 125 -8.45 1.49 10.72
N PHE A 126 -8.85 1.45 9.45
CA PHE A 126 -9.96 2.25 8.87
C PHE A 126 -11.25 1.43 8.73
N ASN A 127 -11.14 0.11 8.60
CA ASN A 127 -12.28 -0.77 8.43
C ASN A 127 -12.09 -2.07 9.21
N ASN A 128 -12.70 -2.17 10.39
CA ASN A 128 -12.57 -3.31 11.29
C ASN A 128 -13.15 -4.63 10.73
N ASN A 129 -13.94 -4.57 9.65
CA ASN A 129 -14.51 -5.75 9.01
C ASN A 129 -13.55 -6.44 8.03
N VAL A 130 -12.37 -5.85 7.77
CA VAL A 130 -11.39 -6.43 6.85
C VAL A 130 -10.17 -6.97 7.62
N ASN A 131 -9.71 -8.15 7.23
CA ASN A 131 -8.47 -8.71 7.71
C ASN A 131 -7.32 -8.38 6.74
N CYS A 132 -6.95 -7.10 6.68
CA CYS A 132 -5.91 -6.61 5.78
C CYS A 132 -4.94 -5.68 6.57
N PRO A 133 -3.63 -5.90 6.44
CA PRO A 133 -2.90 -6.84 5.58
C PRO A 133 -2.83 -8.26 6.20
N SER A 134 -3.52 -9.21 5.59
CA SER A 134 -3.74 -10.55 6.17
C SER A 134 -2.46 -11.37 6.35
N GLN A 135 -1.57 -11.35 5.37
CA GLN A 135 -0.33 -12.15 5.43
C GLN A 135 0.67 -11.55 6.42
N ILE A 136 0.77 -10.22 6.52
CA ILE A 136 1.56 -9.56 7.57
C ILE A 136 1.03 -9.94 8.95
N LEU A 137 -0.28 -9.86 9.15
CA LEU A 137 -0.90 -10.21 10.44
C LEU A 137 -0.69 -11.68 10.80
N SER A 138 -0.74 -12.58 9.81
CA SER A 138 -0.43 -14.00 10.01
C SER A 138 1.02 -14.23 10.42
N MET A 139 1.98 -13.48 9.84
CA MET A 139 3.42 -13.66 10.13
C MET A 139 3.84 -13.02 11.46
N TYR A 140 3.34 -11.84 11.78
CA TYR A 140 3.80 -11.04 12.91
C TYR A 140 2.81 -10.96 14.08
N GLY A 141 1.59 -11.44 13.91
CA GLY A 141 0.52 -11.40 14.89
C GLY A 141 -0.14 -10.03 15.07
N ASN A 142 0.61 -8.93 14.94
CA ASN A 142 0.08 -7.58 15.10
C ASN A 142 0.93 -6.52 14.38
N LYS A 143 0.38 -5.31 14.27
CA LYS A 143 1.03 -4.16 13.63
C LYS A 143 2.34 -3.75 14.32
N LYS A 144 2.39 -3.76 15.66
CA LYS A 144 3.57 -3.34 16.42
C LYS A 144 4.81 -4.17 16.06
N ASN A 145 4.64 -5.48 15.93
CA ASN A 145 5.74 -6.39 15.55
C ASN A 145 6.24 -6.12 14.13
N PHE A 146 5.34 -5.87 13.18
CA PHE A 146 5.75 -5.45 11.84
C PHE A 146 6.49 -4.10 11.86
N LEU A 147 5.96 -3.09 12.55
CA LEU A 147 6.57 -1.77 12.66
C LEU A 147 7.96 -1.80 13.33
N SER A 148 8.27 -2.82 14.14
CA SER A 148 9.60 -2.96 14.74
C SER A 148 10.71 -3.22 13.73
N MET A 149 10.37 -3.70 12.52
CA MET A 149 11.32 -3.92 11.42
C MET A 149 11.70 -2.63 10.67
N ILE A 150 10.87 -1.59 10.76
CA ILE A 150 11.08 -0.30 10.10
C ILE A 150 12.08 0.52 10.90
N LYS A 151 13.07 1.11 10.25
CA LYS A 151 14.06 1.98 10.89
C LYS A 151 13.64 3.44 10.71
N GLU A 152 13.57 4.18 11.80
CA GLU A 152 13.46 5.63 11.72
C GLU A 152 14.87 6.19 11.54
N LYS A 153 15.15 6.77 10.37
CA LYS A 153 16.38 7.54 10.19
C LYS A 153 16.24 8.83 10.99
N ARG A 154 17.12 9.00 11.97
CA ARG A 154 17.25 10.26 12.74
C ARG A 154 17.84 11.35 11.87
#